data_bd46dc3f26610d8591d01c44164b1db6
#
_entry.id   bd46dc3f26610d8591d01c44164b1db6
#
_cell.length_a   1.000
_cell.length_b   1.000
_cell.length_c   1.000
_cell.angle_alpha   90.00
_cell.angle_beta   90.00
_cell.angle_gamma   90.00
#
_symmetry.space_group_name_H-M   'P 1'
#
loop_
_entity.id
_entity.type
_entity.pdbx_description
1 polymer ?
#
loop_
_entity_poly.entity_id
_entity_poly.type
_entity_poly.pdbx_seq_one_letter_code
_entity_poly.pdbx_strand_id
1 'polypeptide(L)'
;MAPALLIADVPWLLYRSFFALPKSIVDAEGRPVNALLGTVNAVLSLIDSRLPAPGVRGVVACLGAEQADYRVRLYPAYHAHRDPMPAELSEQWQKAPALLQSLGWTFSTSPDLEADDVMFSFARVEEEGGGDALLMTGDRDLFGAVSEHVAVAALGKGADDADIGPAQVIERYGVPPELVPDFIALRGDPSDGLPGAPGIGAKTAAELLRRYGSLADVLKEARSLAATAALAKRAVSGQEGDMRPRAAAALRENEELVRSFKEIATLQRIDVKRPPDGPTDFAGGARVAQEMGMRRLAERLAGLASAASPSKA
;
A
#
# COMPACT_ATOMS: atom_id res chain seq x y z
N MET A 1 -10.83 -11.89 18.55
CA MET A 1 -9.62 -11.25 18.03
C MET A 1 -9.39 -9.97 18.81
N ALA A 2 -8.15 -9.57 19.03
CA ALA A 2 -7.83 -8.26 19.61
C ALA A 2 -8.12 -7.14 18.61
N PRO A 3 -8.30 -5.87 19.04
CA PRO A 3 -8.43 -4.74 18.13
C PRO A 3 -7.16 -4.56 17.29
N ALA A 4 -7.33 -4.39 15.98
CA ALA A 4 -6.22 -4.22 15.05
C ALA A 4 -5.61 -2.81 15.10
N LEU A 5 -4.34 -2.67 14.72
CA LEU A 5 -3.74 -1.39 14.39
C LEU A 5 -4.14 -0.99 12.97
N LEU A 6 -4.82 0.14 12.80
CA LEU A 6 -5.13 0.68 11.48
C LEU A 6 -3.94 1.50 10.95
N ILE A 7 -3.41 1.13 9.80
CA ILE A 7 -2.27 1.79 9.16
C ILE A 7 -2.75 2.39 7.84
N ALA A 8 -2.80 3.71 7.76
CA ALA A 8 -3.42 4.45 6.67
C ALA A 8 -2.38 5.04 5.71
N ASP A 9 -2.58 4.78 4.43
CA ASP A 9 -1.85 5.34 3.29
C ASP A 9 -2.34 6.76 3.02
N VAL A 10 -1.67 7.74 3.60
CA VAL A 10 -2.07 9.16 3.48
C VAL A 10 -1.95 9.67 2.04
N PRO A 11 -0.88 9.42 1.29
CA PRO A 11 -0.78 9.77 -0.12
C PRO A 11 -1.97 9.29 -0.94
N TRP A 12 -2.24 7.98 -0.90
CA TRP A 12 -3.33 7.40 -1.66
C TRP A 12 -4.69 8.00 -1.26
N LEU A 13 -4.94 8.20 0.04
CA LEU A 13 -6.18 8.78 0.54
C LEU A 13 -6.35 10.23 0.09
N LEU A 14 -5.28 11.04 0.11
CA LEU A 14 -5.30 12.42 -0.36
C LEU A 14 -5.58 12.51 -1.86
N TYR A 15 -4.85 11.75 -2.68
CA TYR A 15 -5.06 11.69 -4.13
C TYR A 15 -6.49 11.23 -4.46
N ARG A 16 -6.92 10.11 -3.89
CA ARG A 16 -8.27 9.57 -4.10
C ARG A 16 -9.34 10.60 -3.73
N SER A 17 -9.20 11.26 -2.60
CA SER A 17 -10.17 12.24 -2.11
C SER A 17 -10.17 13.52 -2.96
N PHE A 18 -8.99 13.98 -3.39
CA PHE A 18 -8.84 15.17 -4.24
C PHE A 18 -9.58 15.03 -5.57
N PHE A 19 -9.46 13.86 -6.21
CA PHE A 19 -10.09 13.62 -7.50
C PHE A 19 -11.56 13.15 -7.38
N ALA A 20 -11.94 12.52 -6.26
CA ALA A 20 -13.30 12.01 -6.08
C ALA A 20 -14.29 13.07 -5.55
N LEU A 21 -13.81 14.06 -4.81
CA LEU A 21 -14.66 15.04 -4.17
C LEU A 21 -14.61 16.43 -4.87
N PRO A 22 -15.73 17.16 -4.87
CA PRO A 22 -15.77 18.47 -5.50
C PRO A 22 -14.77 19.47 -4.90
N LYS A 23 -14.06 20.23 -5.73
CA LYS A 23 -13.17 21.32 -5.32
C LYS A 23 -13.92 22.51 -4.67
N SER A 24 -15.23 22.56 -4.77
CA SER A 24 -16.08 23.52 -4.06
C SER A 24 -16.16 23.29 -2.55
N ILE A 25 -15.58 22.19 -2.05
CA ILE A 25 -15.35 21.96 -0.63
C ILE A 25 -14.14 22.80 -0.23
N VAL A 26 -14.38 23.95 0.38
CA VAL A 26 -13.35 24.97 0.65
C VAL A 26 -13.27 25.31 2.14
N ASP A 27 -12.13 25.88 2.54
CA ASP A 27 -11.92 26.51 3.85
C ASP A 27 -12.58 27.91 3.93
N ALA A 28 -12.36 28.61 5.02
CA ALA A 28 -12.92 29.95 5.25
C ALA A 28 -12.39 31.01 4.26
N GLU A 29 -11.22 30.77 3.67
CA GLU A 29 -10.55 31.61 2.69
C GLU A 29 -10.87 31.22 1.24
N GLY A 30 -11.73 30.23 1.02
CA GLY A 30 -12.13 29.75 -0.30
C GLY A 30 -11.13 28.79 -0.96
N ARG A 31 -10.14 28.28 -0.24
CA ARG A 31 -9.15 27.31 -0.76
C ARG A 31 -9.68 25.88 -0.65
N PRO A 32 -9.50 25.03 -1.65
CA PRO A 32 -9.93 23.64 -1.60
C PRO A 32 -9.33 22.85 -0.41
N VAL A 33 -10.19 22.12 0.30
CA VAL A 33 -9.83 21.22 1.42
C VAL A 33 -10.46 19.84 1.27
N ASN A 34 -10.91 19.53 0.06
CA ASN A 34 -11.61 18.28 -0.28
C ASN A 34 -10.75 17.03 -0.03
N ALA A 35 -9.44 17.08 -0.30
CA ALA A 35 -8.53 15.95 -0.04
C ALA A 35 -8.41 15.67 1.47
N LEU A 36 -8.18 16.69 2.28
CA LEU A 36 -8.09 16.57 3.74
C LEU A 36 -9.40 16.04 4.34
N LEU A 37 -10.53 16.65 3.97
CA LEU A 37 -11.84 16.21 4.43
C LEU A 37 -12.11 14.76 4.07
N GLY A 38 -11.85 14.38 2.81
CA GLY A 38 -12.07 13.03 2.33
C GLY A 38 -11.19 12.00 3.04
N THR A 39 -9.92 12.33 3.27
CA THR A 39 -8.97 11.47 4.00
C THR A 39 -9.46 11.19 5.42
N VAL A 40 -9.76 12.22 6.20
CA VAL A 40 -10.27 12.05 7.57
C VAL A 40 -11.57 11.25 7.58
N ASN A 41 -12.51 11.60 6.68
CA ASN A 41 -13.80 10.90 6.60
C ASN A 41 -13.65 9.43 6.21
N ALA A 42 -12.71 9.08 5.32
CA ALA A 42 -12.46 7.71 4.92
C ALA A 42 -11.93 6.86 6.09
N VAL A 43 -10.96 7.39 6.84
CA VAL A 43 -10.40 6.71 8.02
C VAL A 43 -11.48 6.53 9.10
N LEU A 44 -12.21 7.58 9.43
CA LEU A 44 -13.30 7.50 10.42
C LEU A 44 -14.39 6.51 9.99
N SER A 45 -14.77 6.48 8.73
CA SER A 45 -15.76 5.53 8.22
C SER A 45 -15.27 4.07 8.32
N LEU A 46 -13.99 3.83 8.10
CA LEU A 46 -13.41 2.50 8.28
C LEU A 46 -13.41 2.11 9.76
N ILE A 47 -13.03 3.00 10.67
CA ILE A 47 -13.10 2.77 12.11
C ILE A 47 -14.52 2.42 12.52
N ASP A 48 -15.51 3.22 12.12
CA ASP A 48 -16.94 3.00 12.43
C ASP A 48 -17.43 1.65 11.92
N SER A 49 -16.99 1.22 10.72
CA SER A 49 -17.38 -0.07 10.13
C SER A 49 -16.84 -1.28 10.91
N ARG A 50 -15.86 -1.10 11.79
CA ARG A 50 -15.25 -2.15 12.61
C ARG A 50 -15.84 -2.24 14.02
N LEU A 51 -16.77 -1.35 14.35
CA LEU A 51 -17.48 -1.40 15.65
C LEU A 51 -18.69 -2.33 15.58
N PRO A 52 -19.11 -2.99 16.71
CA PRO A 52 -18.55 -2.81 18.05
C PRO A 52 -17.29 -3.62 18.39
N ALA A 53 -16.97 -4.69 17.65
CA ALA A 53 -15.81 -5.51 18.00
C ALA A 53 -15.26 -6.26 16.76
N PRO A 54 -13.94 -6.45 16.67
CA PRO A 54 -12.91 -6.14 17.69
C PRO A 54 -12.49 -4.66 17.73
N GLY A 55 -12.91 -3.82 16.74
CA GLY A 55 -12.55 -2.41 16.69
C GLY A 55 -11.11 -2.16 16.23
N VAL A 56 -10.65 -0.93 16.45
CA VAL A 56 -9.29 -0.44 16.12
C VAL A 56 -8.65 0.07 17.40
N ARG A 57 -7.43 -0.42 17.72
CA ARG A 57 -6.71 -0.01 18.93
C ARG A 57 -5.99 1.34 18.79
N GLY A 58 -5.73 1.76 17.56
CA GLY A 58 -5.05 3.00 17.23
C GLY A 58 -4.92 3.15 15.72
N VAL A 59 -4.51 4.35 15.29
CA VAL A 59 -4.29 4.69 13.88
C VAL A 59 -2.88 5.18 13.69
N VAL A 60 -2.22 4.69 12.64
CA VAL A 60 -0.96 5.24 12.12
C VAL A 60 -1.24 5.84 10.76
N ALA A 61 -1.01 7.13 10.62
CA ALA A 61 -1.08 7.85 9.35
C ALA A 61 0.33 7.90 8.73
N CYS A 62 0.53 7.17 7.65
CA CYS A 62 1.83 7.05 6.97
C CYS A 62 1.91 8.00 5.79
N LEU A 63 2.97 8.79 5.76
CA LEU A 63 3.36 9.62 4.64
C LEU A 63 4.80 9.24 4.24
N GLY A 64 5.23 9.63 3.05
CA GLY A 64 6.58 9.38 2.57
C GLY A 64 6.95 10.34 1.46
N ALA A 65 8.09 10.14 0.86
CA ALA A 65 8.45 10.78 -0.40
C ALA A 65 7.42 10.40 -1.48
N GLU A 66 7.11 11.31 -2.40
CA GLU A 66 6.27 10.99 -3.58
C GLU A 66 6.91 9.90 -4.45
N GLN A 67 8.22 9.83 -4.39
CA GLN A 67 9.04 8.91 -5.16
C GLN A 67 10.36 8.68 -4.43
N ALA A 68 10.71 7.44 -4.18
CA ALA A 68 11.96 7.10 -3.52
C ALA A 68 13.14 7.16 -4.51
N ASP A 69 14.15 7.95 -4.19
CA ASP A 69 15.33 8.15 -5.05
C ASP A 69 16.04 6.84 -5.44
N TYR A 70 16.07 5.85 -4.54
CA TYR A 70 16.74 4.58 -4.86
C TYR A 70 15.99 3.80 -5.95
N ARG A 71 14.64 3.85 -5.97
CA ARG A 71 13.81 3.22 -7.02
C ARG A 71 14.08 3.88 -8.37
N VAL A 72 14.18 5.20 -8.41
CA VAL A 72 14.55 5.96 -9.63
C VAL A 72 15.97 5.61 -10.11
N ARG A 73 16.93 5.47 -9.18
CA ARG A 73 18.29 5.04 -9.54
C ARG A 73 18.33 3.64 -10.13
N LEU A 74 17.52 2.72 -9.62
CA LEU A 74 17.40 1.36 -10.15
C LEU A 74 16.71 1.32 -11.51
N TYR A 75 15.70 2.16 -11.71
CA TYR A 75 14.95 2.26 -12.95
C TYR A 75 14.49 3.71 -13.21
N PRO A 76 15.18 4.49 -14.06
CA PRO A 76 14.87 5.90 -14.28
C PRO A 76 13.46 6.19 -14.84
N ALA A 77 12.78 5.20 -15.40
CA ALA A 77 11.39 5.33 -15.86
C ALA A 77 10.35 5.03 -14.77
N TYR A 78 10.78 4.69 -13.56
CA TYR A 78 9.88 4.51 -12.41
C TYR A 78 9.10 5.80 -12.14
N HIS A 79 7.76 5.71 -12.17
CA HIS A 79 6.83 6.85 -12.02
C HIS A 79 6.99 8.00 -13.04
N ALA A 80 7.88 7.89 -14.03
CA ALA A 80 8.15 8.99 -14.97
C ALA A 80 6.93 9.41 -15.82
N HIS A 81 5.88 8.58 -15.86
CA HIS A 81 4.63 8.86 -16.54
C HIS A 81 3.58 9.58 -15.68
N ARG A 82 3.85 9.75 -14.36
CA ARG A 82 2.92 10.43 -13.45
C ARG A 82 2.97 11.94 -13.67
N ASP A 83 1.80 12.56 -13.76
CA ASP A 83 1.71 14.01 -13.79
C ASP A 83 2.18 14.61 -12.45
N PRO A 84 2.79 15.82 -12.47
CA PRO A 84 3.15 16.53 -11.25
C PRO A 84 1.94 16.73 -10.33
N MET A 85 2.18 16.69 -9.02
CA MET A 85 1.12 16.95 -8.03
C MET A 85 0.46 18.30 -8.29
N PRO A 86 -0.90 18.37 -8.38
CA PRO A 86 -1.60 19.63 -8.49
C PRO A 86 -1.28 20.58 -7.32
N ALA A 87 -1.08 21.86 -7.58
CA ALA A 87 -0.73 22.85 -6.55
C ALA A 87 -1.72 22.86 -5.37
N GLU A 88 -3.03 22.78 -5.66
CA GLU A 88 -4.08 22.71 -4.65
C GLU A 88 -4.00 21.46 -3.78
N LEU A 89 -3.52 20.34 -4.32
CA LEU A 89 -3.27 19.11 -3.56
C LEU A 89 -1.99 19.24 -2.73
N SER A 90 -0.95 19.84 -3.27
CA SER A 90 0.30 20.11 -2.55
C SER A 90 0.09 20.96 -1.28
N GLU A 91 -0.78 21.98 -1.35
CA GLU A 91 -1.16 22.76 -0.16
C GLU A 91 -1.85 21.90 0.90
N GLN A 92 -2.75 21.01 0.48
CA GLN A 92 -3.45 20.10 1.38
C GLN A 92 -2.51 19.03 1.97
N TRP A 93 -1.56 18.53 1.17
CA TRP A 93 -0.52 17.61 1.60
C TRP A 93 0.31 18.20 2.75
N GLN A 94 0.74 19.46 2.62
CA GLN A 94 1.51 20.14 3.66
C GLN A 94 0.72 20.35 4.96
N LYS A 95 -0.60 20.46 4.89
CA LYS A 95 -1.49 20.62 6.06
C LYS A 95 -1.87 19.30 6.72
N ALA A 96 -1.77 18.18 6.00
CA ALA A 96 -2.20 16.86 6.46
C ALA A 96 -1.54 16.43 7.79
N PRO A 97 -0.23 16.59 8.02
CA PRO A 97 0.41 16.20 9.28
C PRO A 97 -0.25 16.83 10.51
N ALA A 98 -0.47 18.13 10.48
CA ALA A 98 -1.05 18.87 11.61
C ALA A 98 -2.48 18.40 11.92
N LEU A 99 -3.30 18.21 10.88
CA LEU A 99 -4.68 17.73 11.04
C LEU A 99 -4.73 16.29 11.56
N LEU A 100 -3.93 15.37 10.98
CA LEU A 100 -3.97 13.96 11.34
C LEU A 100 -3.42 13.71 12.75
N GLN A 101 -2.33 14.38 13.14
CA GLN A 101 -1.79 14.32 14.49
C GLN A 101 -2.78 14.88 15.54
N SER A 102 -3.56 15.91 15.21
CA SER A 102 -4.55 16.49 16.12
C SER A 102 -5.69 15.53 16.48
N LEU A 103 -5.89 14.48 15.67
CA LEU A 103 -6.83 13.40 15.95
C LEU A 103 -6.26 12.34 16.91
N GLY A 104 -5.07 12.56 17.49
CA GLY A 104 -4.40 11.60 18.36
C GLY A 104 -3.79 10.41 17.59
N TRP A 105 -3.78 10.47 16.25
CA TRP A 105 -3.19 9.42 15.42
C TRP A 105 -1.67 9.53 15.40
N THR A 106 -0.99 8.40 15.49
CA THR A 106 0.45 8.36 15.24
C THR A 106 0.71 8.78 13.79
N PHE A 107 1.51 9.82 13.60
CA PHE A 107 1.91 10.25 12.27
C PHE A 107 3.36 9.86 12.03
N SER A 108 3.64 9.23 10.90
CA SER A 108 5.00 8.81 10.53
C SER A 108 5.28 9.16 9.08
N THR A 109 6.51 9.56 8.81
CA THR A 109 6.96 9.89 7.46
C THR A 109 8.43 9.51 7.29
N SER A 110 8.82 9.27 6.05
CA SER A 110 10.22 9.12 5.64
C SER A 110 10.56 10.16 4.56
N PRO A 111 11.71 10.81 4.62
CA PRO A 111 12.16 11.67 3.54
C PRO A 111 12.69 10.88 2.33
N ASP A 112 13.15 9.64 2.54
CA ASP A 112 13.90 8.85 1.56
C ASP A 112 13.08 7.68 0.99
N LEU A 113 11.99 7.28 1.67
CA LEU A 113 11.15 6.15 1.31
C LEU A 113 9.70 6.58 1.13
N GLU A 114 8.95 5.79 0.38
CA GLU A 114 7.53 6.01 0.12
C GLU A 114 6.66 5.58 1.31
N ALA A 115 5.40 5.97 1.31
CA ALA A 115 4.47 5.64 2.39
C ALA A 115 4.31 4.13 2.59
N ASP A 116 4.42 3.34 1.53
CA ASP A 116 4.30 1.88 1.55
C ASP A 116 5.37 1.21 2.41
N ASP A 117 6.61 1.71 2.32
CA ASP A 117 7.72 1.22 3.14
C ASP A 117 7.50 1.56 4.63
N VAL A 118 6.94 2.75 4.91
CA VAL A 118 6.56 3.16 6.26
C VAL A 118 5.43 2.28 6.79
N MET A 119 4.40 2.04 5.99
CA MET A 119 3.26 1.17 6.33
C MET A 119 3.71 -0.26 6.61
N PHE A 120 4.55 -0.82 5.74
CA PHE A 120 5.13 -2.15 5.92
C PHE A 120 5.89 -2.26 7.24
N SER A 121 6.67 -1.22 7.59
CA SER A 121 7.45 -1.20 8.82
C SER A 121 6.58 -1.25 10.06
N PHE A 122 5.47 -0.49 10.08
CA PHE A 122 4.50 -0.53 11.18
C PHE A 122 3.73 -1.85 11.23
N ALA A 123 3.38 -2.43 10.08
CA ALA A 123 2.73 -3.74 10.03
C ALA A 123 3.63 -4.82 10.64
N ARG A 124 4.91 -4.83 10.31
CA ARG A 124 5.87 -5.80 10.85
C ARG A 124 6.11 -5.63 12.35
N VAL A 125 6.27 -4.40 12.84
CA VAL A 125 6.48 -4.19 14.29
C VAL A 125 5.22 -4.52 15.10
N GLU A 126 4.02 -4.35 14.51
CA GLU A 126 2.76 -4.75 15.12
C GLU A 126 2.66 -6.28 15.23
N GLU A 127 2.91 -6.98 14.13
CA GLU A 127 2.92 -8.45 14.07
C GLU A 127 3.96 -9.05 15.01
N GLU A 128 5.18 -8.53 15.04
CA GLU A 128 6.24 -8.92 15.96
C GLU A 128 5.87 -8.69 17.44
N GLY A 129 5.03 -7.69 17.69
CA GLY A 129 4.45 -7.42 19.01
C GLY A 129 3.23 -8.30 19.36
N GLY A 130 2.87 -9.26 18.49
CA GLY A 130 1.73 -10.17 18.66
C GLY A 130 0.37 -9.53 18.41
N GLY A 131 0.32 -8.39 17.71
CA GLY A 131 -0.92 -7.70 17.32
C GLY A 131 -1.30 -7.97 15.86
N ASP A 132 -2.50 -7.54 15.50
CA ASP A 132 -3.03 -7.57 14.13
C ASP A 132 -2.96 -6.17 13.51
N ALA A 133 -2.63 -6.08 12.22
CA ALA A 133 -2.60 -4.83 11.46
C ALA A 133 -3.56 -4.84 10.28
N LEU A 134 -4.22 -3.70 10.05
CA LEU A 134 -5.11 -3.49 8.94
C LEU A 134 -4.58 -2.34 8.08
N LEU A 135 -4.12 -2.62 6.87
CA LEU A 135 -3.58 -1.64 5.93
C LEU A 135 -4.72 -0.99 5.15
N MET A 136 -4.86 0.32 5.26
CA MET A 136 -5.86 1.09 4.52
C MET A 136 -5.23 1.73 3.29
N THR A 137 -5.22 1.02 2.19
CA THR A 137 -4.66 1.45 0.92
C THR A 137 -5.42 0.85 -0.26
N GLY A 138 -5.31 1.45 -1.42
CA GLY A 138 -5.71 0.85 -2.70
C GLY A 138 -4.53 0.34 -3.51
N ASP A 139 -3.31 0.50 -3.01
CA ASP A 139 -2.11 0.01 -3.66
C ASP A 139 -1.98 -1.51 -3.48
N ARG A 140 -1.72 -2.19 -4.60
CA ARG A 140 -1.65 -3.66 -4.64
C ARG A 140 -0.27 -4.20 -4.33
N ASP A 141 0.74 -3.34 -4.33
CA ASP A 141 2.11 -3.72 -3.99
C ASP A 141 2.20 -4.06 -2.50
N LEU A 142 1.35 -3.42 -1.68
CA LEU A 142 1.17 -3.77 -0.27
C LEU A 142 0.56 -5.17 -0.04
N PHE A 143 0.14 -5.90 -1.07
CA PHE A 143 -0.17 -7.32 -0.92
C PHE A 143 1.06 -8.17 -0.54
N GLY A 144 2.27 -7.68 -0.81
CA GLY A 144 3.52 -8.26 -0.30
C GLY A 144 3.72 -8.13 1.21
N ALA A 145 2.97 -7.24 1.86
CA ALA A 145 2.99 -7.06 3.30
C ALA A 145 2.01 -7.97 4.06
N VAL A 146 1.07 -8.61 3.35
CA VAL A 146 0.00 -9.44 3.93
C VAL A 146 0.58 -10.69 4.61
N SER A 147 0.01 -11.05 5.75
CA SER A 147 0.34 -12.28 6.52
C SER A 147 -0.90 -12.76 7.26
N GLU A 148 -0.75 -13.75 8.15
CA GLU A 148 -1.83 -14.21 9.02
C GLU A 148 -2.29 -13.10 10.01
N HIS A 149 -1.44 -12.11 10.28
CA HIS A 149 -1.69 -10.99 11.20
C HIS A 149 -1.80 -9.64 10.50
N VAL A 150 -1.55 -9.58 9.19
CA VAL A 150 -1.60 -8.34 8.40
C VAL A 150 -2.54 -8.52 7.22
N ALA A 151 -3.59 -7.71 7.15
CA ALA A 151 -4.53 -7.70 6.04
C ALA A 151 -4.63 -6.32 5.40
N VAL A 152 -5.04 -6.25 4.12
CA VAL A 152 -5.43 -5.00 3.47
C VAL A 152 -6.94 -4.83 3.57
N ALA A 153 -7.38 -3.66 4.04
CA ALA A 153 -8.79 -3.37 4.25
C ALA A 153 -9.58 -3.39 2.94
N ALA A 154 -10.70 -4.07 2.94
CA ALA A 154 -11.69 -3.93 1.87
C ALA A 154 -12.34 -2.54 1.97
N LEU A 155 -12.16 -1.72 0.94
CA LEU A 155 -12.67 -0.34 0.85
C LEU A 155 -13.92 -0.24 -0.02
N GLY A 156 -14.58 -1.36 -0.31
CA GLY A 156 -15.81 -1.46 -1.07
C GLY A 156 -17.06 -1.09 -0.25
N LYS A 157 -18.20 -0.90 -0.94
CA LYS A 157 -19.50 -0.63 -0.30
C LYS A 157 -20.32 -1.89 -0.03
N GLY A 158 -19.79 -3.09 -0.31
CA GLY A 158 -20.47 -4.36 -0.12
C GLY A 158 -20.24 -4.95 1.28
N ALA A 159 -21.30 -5.42 1.93
CA ALA A 159 -21.19 -6.14 3.20
C ALA A 159 -20.39 -7.47 3.10
N ASP A 160 -20.11 -7.91 1.88
CA ASP A 160 -19.43 -9.18 1.56
C ASP A 160 -17.94 -9.00 1.20
N ASP A 161 -17.43 -7.77 1.18
CA ASP A 161 -16.01 -7.53 0.89
C ASP A 161 -15.16 -7.85 2.12
N ALA A 162 -14.66 -9.09 2.19
CA ALA A 162 -13.69 -9.48 3.20
C ALA A 162 -12.35 -8.74 3.00
N ASP A 163 -11.66 -8.45 4.11
CA ASP A 163 -10.29 -7.95 4.05
C ASP A 163 -9.39 -8.92 3.29
N ILE A 164 -8.37 -8.37 2.64
CA ILE A 164 -7.47 -9.14 1.79
C ILE A 164 -6.38 -9.73 2.67
N GLY A 165 -6.57 -10.98 3.05
CA GLY A 165 -5.57 -11.83 3.70
C GLY A 165 -4.80 -12.70 2.69
N PRO A 166 -3.96 -13.64 3.17
CA PRO A 166 -3.12 -14.48 2.32
C PRO A 166 -3.91 -15.26 1.25
N ALA A 167 -5.09 -15.81 1.62
CA ALA A 167 -5.93 -16.57 0.70
C ALA A 167 -6.41 -15.71 -0.49
N GLN A 168 -6.82 -14.46 -0.23
CA GLN A 168 -7.29 -13.53 -1.27
C GLN A 168 -6.14 -13.05 -2.16
N VAL A 169 -4.92 -12.95 -1.63
CA VAL A 169 -3.72 -12.66 -2.44
C VAL A 169 -3.44 -13.83 -3.39
N ILE A 170 -3.46 -15.07 -2.88
CA ILE A 170 -3.27 -16.28 -3.70
C ILE A 170 -4.36 -16.38 -4.78
N GLU A 171 -5.62 -16.12 -4.44
CA GLU A 171 -6.72 -16.14 -5.41
C GLU A 171 -6.50 -15.11 -6.54
N ARG A 172 -6.03 -13.91 -6.21
CA ARG A 172 -5.86 -12.81 -7.19
C ARG A 172 -4.61 -12.94 -8.05
N TYR A 173 -3.49 -13.36 -7.45
CA TYR A 173 -2.18 -13.36 -8.09
C TYR A 173 -1.67 -14.76 -8.42
N GLY A 174 -2.26 -15.80 -7.83
CA GLY A 174 -1.82 -17.18 -8.00
C GLY A 174 -0.50 -17.50 -7.29
N VAL A 175 -0.04 -16.60 -6.43
CA VAL A 175 1.18 -16.75 -5.60
C VAL A 175 0.90 -16.25 -4.18
N PRO A 176 1.61 -16.75 -3.15
CA PRO A 176 1.47 -16.25 -1.80
C PRO A 176 2.09 -14.86 -1.63
N PRO A 177 1.74 -14.10 -0.56
CA PRO A 177 2.17 -12.73 -0.34
C PRO A 177 3.67 -12.48 -0.46
N GLU A 178 4.50 -13.37 0.08
CA GLU A 178 5.96 -13.28 0.05
C GLU A 178 6.55 -13.32 -1.36
N LEU A 179 5.82 -13.82 -2.34
CA LEU A 179 6.22 -13.85 -3.74
C LEU A 179 5.64 -12.70 -4.58
N VAL A 180 4.91 -11.77 -3.98
CA VAL A 180 4.35 -10.61 -4.70
C VAL A 180 5.44 -9.76 -5.35
N PRO A 181 6.57 -9.44 -4.70
CA PRO A 181 7.67 -8.72 -5.37
C PRO A 181 8.25 -9.48 -6.57
N ASP A 182 8.40 -10.80 -6.46
CA ASP A 182 8.87 -11.65 -7.56
C ASP A 182 7.85 -11.68 -8.71
N PHE A 183 6.57 -11.71 -8.39
CA PHE A 183 5.48 -11.69 -9.35
C PHE A 183 5.45 -10.35 -10.12
N ILE A 184 5.57 -9.22 -9.41
CA ILE A 184 5.63 -7.89 -10.00
C ILE A 184 6.86 -7.78 -10.92
N ALA A 185 8.01 -8.23 -10.48
CA ALA A 185 9.23 -8.22 -11.28
C ALA A 185 9.08 -8.96 -12.62
N LEU A 186 8.37 -10.08 -12.61
CA LEU A 186 8.13 -10.88 -13.82
C LEU A 186 7.03 -10.31 -14.71
N ARG A 187 5.88 -9.96 -14.11
CA ARG A 187 4.69 -9.49 -14.81
C ARG A 187 4.81 -8.03 -15.25
N GLY A 188 5.50 -7.23 -14.44
CA GLY A 188 5.48 -5.78 -14.47
C GLY A 188 4.36 -5.18 -13.63
N ASP A 189 4.46 -3.88 -13.39
CA ASP A 189 3.39 -3.04 -12.84
C ASP A 189 3.23 -1.75 -13.63
N PRO A 190 2.11 -1.59 -14.37
CA PRO A 190 1.86 -0.38 -15.15
C PRO A 190 1.66 0.88 -14.29
N SER A 191 1.20 0.75 -13.03
CA SER A 191 1.00 1.90 -12.13
C SER A 191 2.31 2.54 -11.73
N ASP A 192 3.37 1.75 -11.68
CA ASP A 192 4.73 2.19 -11.37
C ASP A 192 5.61 2.37 -12.61
N GLY A 193 5.07 2.06 -13.79
CA GLY A 193 5.82 2.09 -15.04
C GLY A 193 6.78 0.93 -15.22
N LEU A 194 6.63 -0.15 -14.46
CA LEU A 194 7.47 -1.35 -14.56
C LEU A 194 6.95 -2.27 -15.68
N PRO A 195 7.73 -2.49 -16.76
CA PRO A 195 7.26 -3.31 -17.90
C PRO A 195 7.29 -4.81 -17.62
N GLY A 196 8.04 -5.27 -16.61
CA GLY A 196 8.28 -6.69 -16.33
C GLY A 196 9.16 -7.37 -17.38
N ALA A 197 9.20 -8.70 -17.36
CA ALA A 197 9.95 -9.50 -18.33
C ALA A 197 9.19 -9.60 -19.66
N PRO A 198 9.80 -9.34 -20.80
CA PRO A 198 9.14 -9.37 -22.10
C PRO A 198 8.43 -10.69 -22.38
N GLY A 199 7.12 -10.64 -22.67
CA GLY A 199 6.30 -11.82 -22.98
C GLY A 199 5.89 -12.68 -21.79
N ILE A 200 6.14 -12.21 -20.57
CA ILE A 200 5.71 -12.88 -19.32
C ILE A 200 4.56 -12.05 -18.71
N GLY A 201 3.33 -12.52 -18.90
CA GLY A 201 2.14 -11.95 -18.26
C GLY A 201 1.83 -12.63 -16.93
N ALA A 202 0.75 -12.18 -16.27
CA ALA A 202 0.36 -12.62 -14.92
C ALA A 202 0.27 -14.15 -14.78
N LYS A 203 -0.39 -14.84 -15.72
CA LYS A 203 -0.54 -16.29 -15.67
C LYS A 203 0.81 -17.00 -15.71
N THR A 204 1.69 -16.62 -16.65
CA THR A 204 3.01 -17.22 -16.79
C THR A 204 3.91 -16.90 -15.60
N ALA A 205 3.86 -15.67 -15.06
CA ALA A 205 4.61 -15.30 -13.85
C ALA A 205 4.22 -16.18 -12.66
N ALA A 206 2.91 -16.33 -12.42
CA ALA A 206 2.41 -17.20 -11.34
C ALA A 206 2.78 -18.68 -11.54
N GLU A 207 2.67 -19.20 -12.75
CA GLU A 207 3.08 -20.59 -13.07
C GLU A 207 4.57 -20.82 -12.81
N LEU A 208 5.44 -19.91 -13.26
CA LEU A 208 6.88 -19.99 -13.04
C LEU A 208 7.23 -19.95 -11.53
N LEU A 209 6.63 -19.02 -10.78
CA LEU A 209 6.88 -18.91 -9.34
C LEU A 209 6.37 -20.12 -8.57
N ARG A 210 5.21 -20.65 -8.90
CA ARG A 210 4.71 -21.91 -8.29
C ARG A 210 5.60 -23.11 -8.60
N ARG A 211 6.20 -23.15 -9.79
CA ARG A 211 7.05 -24.24 -10.22
C ARG A 211 8.45 -24.19 -9.63
N TYR A 212 9.06 -23.01 -9.60
CA TYR A 212 10.47 -22.83 -9.26
C TYR A 212 10.70 -22.19 -7.89
N GLY A 213 9.67 -21.59 -7.27
CA GLY A 213 9.68 -21.05 -5.91
C GLY A 213 10.03 -19.59 -5.81
N SER A 214 11.04 -19.09 -6.52
CA SER A 214 11.48 -17.70 -6.44
C SER A 214 11.95 -17.15 -7.78
N LEU A 215 12.02 -15.82 -7.92
CA LEU A 215 12.64 -15.19 -9.08
C LEU A 215 14.08 -15.66 -9.30
N ALA A 216 14.84 -15.85 -8.21
CA ALA A 216 16.21 -16.32 -8.28
C ALA A 216 16.30 -17.72 -8.93
N ASP A 217 15.39 -18.63 -8.55
CA ASP A 217 15.33 -19.97 -9.11
C ASP A 217 14.78 -19.97 -10.54
N VAL A 218 13.81 -19.14 -10.85
CA VAL A 218 13.33 -18.91 -12.23
C VAL A 218 14.48 -18.45 -13.14
N LEU A 219 15.28 -17.48 -12.70
CA LEU A 219 16.43 -16.99 -13.46
C LEU A 219 17.54 -18.05 -13.58
N LYS A 220 17.77 -18.85 -12.54
CA LYS A 220 18.71 -19.97 -12.55
C LYS A 220 18.30 -21.01 -13.60
N GLU A 221 17.02 -21.37 -13.65
CA GLU A 221 16.50 -22.30 -14.67
C GLU A 221 16.61 -21.72 -16.07
N ALA A 222 16.30 -20.44 -16.25
CA ALA A 222 16.45 -19.77 -17.55
C ALA A 222 17.88 -19.85 -18.10
N ARG A 223 18.90 -19.78 -17.23
CA ARG A 223 20.32 -19.97 -17.61
C ARG A 223 20.65 -21.43 -17.90
N SER A 224 20.12 -22.38 -17.08
CA SER A 224 20.35 -23.84 -17.26
C SER A 224 19.83 -24.30 -18.61
N LEU A 225 18.63 -23.85 -19.02
CA LEU A 225 18.06 -24.20 -20.32
C LEU A 225 18.90 -23.72 -21.50
N ALA A 226 19.65 -22.63 -21.38
CA ALA A 226 20.58 -22.19 -22.41
C ALA A 226 21.79 -23.13 -22.54
N ALA A 227 22.36 -23.55 -21.41
CA ALA A 227 23.48 -24.45 -21.39
C ALA A 227 23.14 -25.84 -22.00
N THR A 228 21.93 -26.34 -21.64
CA THR A 228 21.44 -27.63 -22.20
C THR A 228 21.00 -27.52 -23.65
N ALA A 229 20.41 -26.43 -24.10
CA ALA A 229 20.06 -26.23 -25.52
C ALA A 229 21.28 -26.10 -26.43
N ALA A 230 22.40 -25.60 -25.90
CA ALA A 230 23.69 -25.61 -26.62
C ALA A 230 24.27 -27.02 -26.76
N LEU A 231 23.89 -27.95 -25.87
CA LEU A 231 24.41 -29.34 -25.85
C LEU A 231 23.44 -30.38 -26.46
N ALA A 232 22.16 -30.07 -26.62
CA ALA A 232 21.17 -31.01 -27.14
C ALA A 232 20.11 -30.32 -28.02
N LYS A 233 19.95 -30.78 -29.25
CA LYS A 233 18.71 -30.61 -30.05
C LYS A 233 17.60 -31.52 -29.45
N ARG A 234 17.23 -31.34 -28.18
CA ARG A 234 16.28 -32.21 -27.53
C ARG A 234 14.94 -31.53 -27.29
N ALA A 235 13.88 -32.26 -27.65
CA ALA A 235 12.48 -31.89 -27.42
C ALA A 235 12.25 -31.49 -25.96
N VAL A 236 11.69 -30.32 -25.74
CA VAL A 236 11.17 -29.84 -24.45
C VAL A 236 9.93 -30.68 -24.13
N SER A 237 9.92 -31.37 -23.01
CA SER A 237 8.71 -31.99 -22.47
C SER A 237 7.72 -30.87 -22.13
N GLY A 238 6.57 -30.78 -22.80
CA GLY A 238 5.57 -29.75 -22.62
C GLY A 238 4.68 -30.02 -21.41
N GLN A 239 5.23 -30.14 -20.21
CA GLN A 239 4.44 -30.17 -18.98
C GLN A 239 3.95 -28.78 -18.61
N GLU A 240 2.78 -28.72 -18.00
CA GLU A 240 2.21 -27.44 -17.53
C GLU A 240 3.13 -26.82 -16.47
N GLY A 241 3.51 -25.54 -16.67
CA GLY A 241 4.45 -24.84 -15.80
C GLY A 241 5.92 -24.91 -16.22
N ASP A 242 6.28 -25.69 -17.25
CA ASP A 242 7.66 -25.70 -17.77
C ASP A 242 7.98 -24.39 -18.50
N MET A 243 9.19 -23.88 -18.26
CA MET A 243 9.65 -22.63 -18.86
C MET A 243 9.83 -22.79 -20.37
N ARG A 244 9.09 -22.00 -21.14
CA ARG A 244 9.20 -21.98 -22.60
C ARG A 244 10.54 -21.38 -23.05
N PRO A 245 11.17 -21.86 -24.13
CA PRO A 245 12.47 -21.34 -24.61
C PRO A 245 12.48 -19.83 -24.83
N ARG A 246 11.36 -19.26 -25.34
CA ARG A 246 11.23 -17.82 -25.52
C ARG A 246 11.23 -17.04 -24.21
N ALA A 247 10.55 -17.53 -23.19
CA ALA A 247 10.55 -16.92 -21.86
C ALA A 247 11.94 -17.03 -21.22
N ALA A 248 12.61 -18.18 -21.34
CA ALA A 248 13.98 -18.34 -20.87
C ALA A 248 14.96 -17.37 -21.56
N ALA A 249 14.83 -17.14 -22.87
CA ALA A 249 15.63 -16.18 -23.59
C ALA A 249 15.38 -14.75 -23.08
N ALA A 250 14.11 -14.34 -23.00
CA ALA A 250 13.73 -13.00 -22.51
C ALA A 250 14.23 -12.74 -21.08
N LEU A 251 14.15 -13.73 -20.18
CA LEU A 251 14.64 -13.61 -18.81
C LEU A 251 16.16 -13.45 -18.74
N ARG A 252 16.92 -14.18 -19.59
CA ARG A 252 18.39 -14.03 -19.64
C ARG A 252 18.82 -12.69 -20.19
N GLU A 253 18.16 -12.22 -21.26
CA GLU A 253 18.46 -10.95 -21.90
C GLU A 253 18.14 -9.75 -21.00
N ASN A 254 17.19 -9.91 -20.08
CA ASN A 254 16.71 -8.85 -19.19
C ASN A 254 16.95 -9.15 -17.71
N GLU A 255 17.87 -10.05 -17.36
CA GLU A 255 18.06 -10.53 -15.98
C GLU A 255 18.29 -9.40 -14.98
N GLU A 256 19.22 -8.49 -15.27
CA GLU A 256 19.55 -7.36 -14.40
C GLU A 256 18.34 -6.45 -14.19
N LEU A 257 17.62 -6.16 -15.26
CA LEU A 257 16.44 -5.31 -15.22
C LEU A 257 15.32 -5.93 -14.37
N VAL A 258 15.05 -7.21 -14.54
CA VAL A 258 14.03 -7.93 -13.75
C VAL A 258 14.42 -8.02 -12.27
N ARG A 259 15.73 -8.13 -11.96
CA ARG A 259 16.23 -8.05 -10.57
C ARG A 259 16.01 -6.66 -9.98
N SER A 260 16.26 -5.60 -10.74
CA SER A 260 15.97 -4.24 -10.32
C SER A 260 14.47 -4.03 -10.05
N PHE A 261 13.59 -4.59 -10.87
CA PHE A 261 12.15 -4.55 -10.63
C PHE A 261 11.73 -5.26 -9.34
N LYS A 262 12.35 -6.40 -9.02
CA LYS A 262 12.11 -7.06 -7.73
C LYS A 262 12.56 -6.17 -6.56
N GLU A 263 13.72 -5.55 -6.66
CA GLU A 263 14.24 -4.65 -5.63
C GLU A 263 13.31 -3.44 -5.43
N ILE A 264 12.80 -2.87 -6.53
CA ILE A 264 11.81 -1.78 -6.49
C ILE A 264 10.51 -2.21 -5.80
N ALA A 265 9.97 -3.38 -6.15
CA ALA A 265 8.73 -3.91 -5.60
C ALA A 265 8.88 -4.47 -4.17
N THR A 266 10.11 -4.64 -3.67
CA THR A 266 10.36 -5.14 -2.32
C THR A 266 10.26 -3.99 -1.32
N LEU A 267 9.27 -4.07 -0.45
CA LEU A 267 9.05 -3.09 0.61
C LEU A 267 10.26 -3.04 1.56
N GLN A 268 10.74 -1.83 1.81
CA GLN A 268 11.88 -1.58 2.67
C GLN A 268 11.42 -1.41 4.12
N ARG A 269 12.28 -1.83 5.06
CA ARG A 269 12.00 -1.69 6.48
C ARG A 269 12.82 -0.54 7.08
N ILE A 270 12.13 0.35 7.81
CA ILE A 270 12.75 1.37 8.65
C ILE A 270 12.53 1.03 10.13
N ASP A 271 13.37 1.58 10.98
CA ASP A 271 13.21 1.45 12.42
C ASP A 271 12.04 2.31 12.92
N VAL A 272 10.97 1.65 13.34
CA VAL A 272 9.79 2.29 13.94
C VAL A 272 9.44 1.59 15.24
N LYS A 273 8.86 2.34 16.17
CA LYS A 273 8.36 1.77 17.42
C LYS A 273 6.89 1.40 17.29
N ARG A 274 6.51 0.29 17.90
CA ARG A 274 5.09 -0.09 18.02
C ARG A 274 4.34 1.04 18.71
N PRO A 275 3.29 1.63 18.07
CA PRO A 275 2.56 2.74 18.66
C PRO A 275 1.73 2.26 19.85
N PRO A 276 1.50 3.11 20.85
CA PRO A 276 0.61 2.80 21.95
C PRO A 276 -0.84 2.70 21.48
N ASP A 277 -1.68 2.06 22.27
CA ASP A 277 -3.13 2.13 22.09
C ASP A 277 -3.59 3.58 22.33
N GLY A 278 -4.50 4.05 21.49
CA GLY A 278 -5.02 5.41 21.61
C GLY A 278 -6.35 5.59 20.86
N PRO A 279 -7.40 6.07 21.55
CA PRO A 279 -8.63 6.44 20.88
C PRO A 279 -8.41 7.68 20.00
N THR A 280 -9.28 7.87 19.01
CA THR A 280 -9.26 9.09 18.21
C THR A 280 -9.64 10.29 19.07
N ASP A 281 -8.80 11.33 19.10
CA ASP A 281 -9.07 12.62 19.74
C ASP A 281 -9.94 13.51 18.85
N PHE A 282 -11.24 13.29 18.93
CA PHE A 282 -12.20 14.08 18.16
C PHE A 282 -12.20 15.56 18.58
N ALA A 283 -11.91 15.89 19.84
CA ALA A 283 -11.89 17.28 20.32
C ALA A 283 -10.67 18.02 19.80
N GLY A 284 -9.49 17.39 19.83
CA GLY A 284 -8.27 17.95 19.23
C GLY A 284 -8.41 18.15 17.73
N GLY A 285 -8.95 17.15 17.04
CA GLY A 285 -9.25 17.23 15.61
C GLY A 285 -10.24 18.34 15.26
N ALA A 286 -11.30 18.51 16.05
CA ALA A 286 -12.29 19.58 15.85
C ALA A 286 -11.67 20.97 15.95
N ARG A 287 -10.80 21.19 16.95
CA ARG A 287 -10.12 22.46 17.16
C ARG A 287 -9.23 22.81 15.96
N VAL A 288 -8.36 21.89 15.54
CA VAL A 288 -7.44 22.13 14.41
C VAL A 288 -8.20 22.27 13.09
N ALA A 289 -9.25 21.49 12.86
CA ALA A 289 -10.13 21.68 11.71
C ALA A 289 -10.79 23.08 11.69
N GLN A 290 -11.18 23.59 12.86
CA GLN A 290 -11.72 24.98 12.98
C GLN A 290 -10.65 26.03 12.69
N GLU A 291 -9.44 25.88 13.20
CA GLU A 291 -8.28 26.75 12.92
C GLU A 291 -7.92 26.75 11.42
N MET A 292 -8.07 25.62 10.74
CA MET A 292 -7.87 25.48 9.29
C MET A 292 -9.08 25.97 8.46
N GLY A 293 -10.10 26.54 9.07
CA GLY A 293 -11.30 27.01 8.37
C GLY A 293 -12.24 25.92 7.85
N MET A 294 -12.03 24.65 8.23
CA MET A 294 -12.80 23.47 7.80
C MET A 294 -14.04 23.26 8.67
N ARG A 295 -14.96 24.25 8.66
CA ARG A 295 -16.11 24.34 9.59
C ARG A 295 -16.93 23.05 9.69
N ARG A 296 -17.30 22.45 8.54
CA ARG A 296 -18.13 21.22 8.52
C ARG A 296 -17.43 20.03 9.17
N LEU A 297 -16.11 19.91 8.97
CA LEU A 297 -15.33 18.86 9.63
C LEU A 297 -15.24 19.13 11.13
N ALA A 298 -14.97 20.36 11.52
CA ALA A 298 -14.92 20.76 12.93
C ALA A 298 -16.23 20.46 13.68
N GLU A 299 -17.37 20.84 13.10
CA GLU A 299 -18.71 20.55 13.65
C GLU A 299 -18.96 19.03 13.79
N ARG A 300 -18.63 18.25 12.75
CA ARG A 300 -18.75 16.77 12.81
C ARG A 300 -17.91 16.17 13.91
N LEU A 301 -16.64 16.56 14.00
CA LEU A 301 -15.72 16.05 15.02
C LEU A 301 -16.14 16.47 16.43
N ALA A 302 -16.61 17.70 16.63
CA ALA A 302 -17.14 18.16 17.90
C ALA A 302 -18.39 17.36 18.33
N GLY A 303 -19.26 17.02 17.39
CA GLY A 303 -20.40 16.14 17.63
C GLY A 303 -19.98 14.72 18.10
N LEU A 304 -18.97 14.15 17.43
CA LEU A 304 -18.42 12.85 17.82
C LEU A 304 -17.73 12.90 19.20
N ALA A 305 -16.99 13.98 19.50
CA ALA A 305 -16.39 14.18 20.81
C ALA A 305 -17.45 14.21 21.93
N SER A 306 -18.56 14.89 21.68
CA SER A 306 -19.68 14.98 22.66
C SER A 306 -20.37 13.65 22.87
N ALA A 307 -20.53 12.84 21.81
CA ALA A 307 -21.13 11.50 21.89
C ALA A 307 -20.20 10.47 22.57
N ALA A 308 -18.88 10.62 22.44
CA ALA A 308 -17.89 9.74 23.07
C ALA A 308 -17.65 10.06 24.56
N SER A 309 -18.07 11.23 25.05
CA SER A 309 -17.96 11.58 26.46
C SER A 309 -19.02 10.84 27.24
N PRO A 310 -18.67 9.99 28.26
CA PRO A 310 -19.69 9.33 29.07
C PRO A 310 -20.57 10.38 29.72
N SER A 311 -21.90 10.22 29.58
CA SER A 311 -22.89 11.02 30.29
C SER A 311 -22.55 10.96 31.78
N LYS A 312 -22.19 12.12 32.36
CA LYS A 312 -22.12 12.25 33.82
C LYS A 312 -23.54 12.10 34.38
N ALA A 313 -23.90 10.87 34.73
CA ALA A 313 -25.08 10.59 35.55
C ALA A 313 -24.69 10.59 37.02
#